data_1459bd850e24d8b6cae5296eb77384dd
#
_entry.id   1459bd850e24d8b6cae5296eb77384dd
#
_cell.length_a   1.000
_cell.length_b   1.000
_cell.length_c   1.000
_cell.angle_alpha   90.00
_cell.angle_beta   90.00
_cell.angle_gamma   90.00
#
_symmetry.space_group_name_H-M   'P 1'
#
loop_
_entity.id
_entity.type
_entity.pdbx_description
1 polymer ?
#
loop_
_entity_poly.entity_id
_entity_poly.type
_entity_poly.pdbx_seq_one_letter_code
_entity_poly.pdbx_strand_id
1 'polypeptide(L)'
;MLERNILDMLANVAHWTSWTCHLGPLSGSEPKLDDPVQRYILTVFAYGCNLGPTEAARHMQGLATAHELSFTNRRHVSVAQLEAAIKDLINAYHRCDLPKVWGSGASVAADGTKYDLAENSLLAEYSIRYGGYGGIAYYHVADTYIAIFSHFIPCGVWEAIYILEGLLKNTSEIQPTTVHADTQGQSTPVFGLAHLLGIKLMPRIRNWKDLRFFRPSKDAKYRHIDALFSDTIDWQLIQDHWPDLLQVALSIKAGTISSAQLLRRLGSYSRRNRL
;
A
#
# COMPACT_ATOMS: atom_id res chain seq x y z
N MET A 1 17.37 -20.86 17.80
CA MET A 1 16.14 -20.05 17.86
C MET A 1 15.03 -20.95 18.33
N LEU A 2 14.20 -20.53 19.28
CA LEU A 2 13.00 -21.30 19.64
C LEU A 2 12.06 -21.30 18.44
N GLU A 3 11.70 -22.49 17.94
CA GLU A 3 10.66 -22.62 16.93
C GLU A 3 9.34 -22.10 17.50
N ARG A 4 8.71 -21.16 16.81
CA ARG A 4 7.43 -20.58 17.18
C ARG A 4 6.41 -20.90 16.10
N ASN A 5 5.25 -21.42 16.49
CA ASN A 5 4.16 -21.64 15.56
C ASN A 5 3.47 -20.28 15.24
N ILE A 6 3.16 -20.04 13.97
CA ILE A 6 2.44 -18.82 13.55
C ILE A 6 1.08 -18.70 14.23
N LEU A 7 0.39 -19.80 14.47
CA LEU A 7 -0.89 -19.80 15.18
C LEU A 7 -0.75 -19.30 16.62
N ASP A 8 0.31 -19.73 17.33
CA ASP A 8 0.61 -19.26 18.69
C ASP A 8 0.96 -17.77 18.68
N MET A 9 1.67 -17.29 17.64
CA MET A 9 1.95 -15.85 17.49
C MET A 9 0.66 -15.05 17.29
N LEU A 10 -0.25 -15.51 16.43
CA LEU A 10 -1.55 -14.87 16.23
C LEU A 10 -2.39 -14.82 17.51
N ALA A 11 -2.39 -15.92 18.28
CA ALA A 11 -3.09 -16.00 19.56
C ALA A 11 -2.51 -15.03 20.59
N ASN A 12 -1.17 -14.97 20.70
CA ASN A 12 -0.49 -14.03 21.60
C ASN A 12 -0.78 -12.58 21.20
N VAL A 13 -0.70 -12.26 19.91
CA VAL A 13 -1.00 -10.93 19.40
C VAL A 13 -2.48 -10.57 19.63
N ALA A 14 -3.40 -11.53 19.49
CA ALA A 14 -4.81 -11.32 19.79
C ALA A 14 -5.01 -10.99 21.29
N HIS A 15 -4.27 -11.67 22.16
CA HIS A 15 -4.32 -11.37 23.59
C HIS A 15 -3.79 -9.97 23.94
N TRP A 16 -2.70 -9.52 23.28
CA TRP A 16 -2.07 -8.22 23.58
C TRP A 16 -2.80 -7.03 22.96
N THR A 17 -3.39 -7.20 21.78
CA THR A 17 -3.94 -6.08 20.99
C THR A 17 -5.46 -6.15 20.83
N SER A 18 -6.07 -7.29 21.16
CA SER A 18 -7.51 -7.54 20.96
C SER A 18 -7.98 -7.32 19.52
N TRP A 19 -7.09 -7.52 18.52
CA TRP A 19 -7.38 -7.25 17.10
C TRP A 19 -8.63 -7.98 16.59
N THR A 20 -9.01 -9.10 17.22
CA THR A 20 -10.21 -9.87 16.87
C THR A 20 -11.51 -9.13 17.18
N CYS A 21 -11.50 -8.06 18.00
CA CYS A 21 -12.69 -7.26 18.30
C CYS A 21 -13.26 -6.53 17.08
N HIS A 22 -12.43 -6.33 16.03
CA HIS A 22 -12.88 -5.72 14.79
C HIS A 22 -13.68 -6.69 13.92
N LEU A 23 -13.54 -8.00 14.14
CA LEU A 23 -14.25 -9.03 13.38
C LEU A 23 -15.62 -9.29 14.01
N GLY A 24 -16.61 -9.58 13.18
CA GLY A 24 -17.96 -9.82 13.64
C GLY A 24 -18.97 -9.92 12.51
N PRO A 25 -20.23 -10.24 12.83
CA PRO A 25 -21.28 -10.43 11.84
C PRO A 25 -21.43 -9.24 10.90
N LEU A 26 -21.35 -9.49 9.58
CA LEU A 26 -21.49 -8.44 8.56
C LEU A 26 -22.94 -7.95 8.42
N SER A 27 -23.91 -8.78 8.75
CA SER A 27 -25.33 -8.45 8.68
C SER A 27 -25.90 -7.89 9.98
N GLY A 28 -25.13 -7.89 11.07
CA GLY A 28 -25.58 -7.48 12.40
C GLY A 28 -26.56 -8.44 13.12
N SER A 29 -27.05 -9.48 12.44
CA SER A 29 -28.05 -10.43 12.95
C SER A 29 -27.64 -11.90 12.84
N GLU A 30 -26.38 -12.16 12.71
CA GLU A 30 -25.84 -13.54 12.57
C GLU A 30 -25.87 -14.30 13.90
N PRO A 31 -26.02 -15.64 13.86
CA PRO A 31 -25.89 -16.44 15.06
C PRO A 31 -24.50 -16.25 15.69
N LYS A 32 -24.46 -16.22 17.01
CA LYS A 32 -23.21 -16.09 17.75
C LYS A 32 -22.35 -17.31 17.48
N LEU A 33 -21.05 -17.08 17.23
CA LEU A 33 -20.06 -18.14 17.16
C LEU A 33 -19.75 -18.66 18.58
N ASP A 34 -19.58 -19.97 18.70
CA ASP A 34 -18.95 -20.56 19.86
C ASP A 34 -17.47 -20.19 19.84
N ASP A 35 -16.92 -19.65 20.91
CA ASP A 35 -15.56 -19.14 21.03
C ASP A 35 -15.13 -18.27 19.82
N PRO A 36 -15.69 -17.06 19.68
CA PRO A 36 -15.46 -16.23 18.51
C PRO A 36 -13.98 -15.85 18.35
N VAL A 37 -13.24 -15.65 19.43
CA VAL A 37 -11.80 -15.26 19.37
C VAL A 37 -10.98 -16.37 18.73
N GLN A 38 -11.11 -17.59 19.23
CA GLN A 38 -10.43 -18.77 18.66
C GLN A 38 -10.83 -18.96 17.20
N ARG A 39 -12.12 -18.85 16.89
CA ARG A 39 -12.64 -19.00 15.54
C ARG A 39 -12.07 -17.98 14.55
N TYR A 40 -11.94 -16.72 14.96
CA TYR A 40 -11.31 -15.68 14.13
C TYR A 40 -9.82 -15.93 13.91
N ILE A 41 -9.07 -16.32 14.95
CA ILE A 41 -7.66 -16.66 14.86
C ILE A 41 -7.44 -17.81 13.86
N LEU A 42 -8.19 -18.91 13.99
CA LEU A 42 -8.11 -20.06 13.10
C LEU A 42 -8.48 -19.70 11.65
N THR A 43 -9.49 -18.84 11.46
CA THR A 43 -9.93 -18.39 10.15
C THR A 43 -8.87 -17.50 9.49
N VAL A 44 -8.34 -16.52 10.19
CA VAL A 44 -7.28 -15.63 9.68
C VAL A 44 -6.01 -16.44 9.35
N PHE A 45 -5.65 -17.41 10.19
CA PHE A 45 -4.54 -18.33 9.90
C PHE A 45 -4.78 -19.13 8.61
N ALA A 46 -5.95 -19.75 8.47
CA ALA A 46 -6.28 -20.62 7.34
C ALA A 46 -6.21 -19.86 5.99
N TYR A 47 -6.75 -18.66 5.95
CA TYR A 47 -6.76 -17.86 4.72
C TYR A 47 -5.47 -17.05 4.53
N GLY A 48 -4.89 -16.50 5.59
CA GLY A 48 -3.65 -15.73 5.52
C GLY A 48 -2.42 -16.57 5.14
N CYS A 49 -2.39 -17.85 5.52
CA CYS A 49 -1.36 -18.81 5.10
C CYS A 49 -1.66 -19.49 3.76
N ASN A 50 -2.71 -19.05 3.06
CA ASN A 50 -3.14 -19.64 1.77
C ASN A 50 -3.44 -21.14 1.82
N LEU A 51 -3.83 -21.67 2.98
CA LEU A 51 -4.24 -23.08 3.12
C LEU A 51 -5.68 -23.29 2.63
N GLY A 52 -6.52 -22.28 2.83
CA GLY A 52 -7.96 -22.40 2.64
C GLY A 52 -8.63 -23.29 3.72
N PRO A 53 -9.99 -23.31 3.75
CA PRO A 53 -10.72 -23.93 4.85
C PRO A 53 -10.56 -25.45 4.90
N THR A 54 -10.47 -26.10 3.75
CA THR A 54 -10.42 -27.58 3.69
C THR A 54 -9.09 -28.11 4.19
N GLU A 55 -7.98 -27.56 3.70
CA GLU A 55 -6.65 -28.00 4.11
C GLU A 55 -6.37 -27.62 5.57
N ALA A 56 -6.72 -26.41 5.98
CA ALA A 56 -6.58 -25.99 7.36
C ALA A 56 -7.34 -26.91 8.33
N ALA A 57 -8.58 -27.29 8.01
CA ALA A 57 -9.38 -28.17 8.86
C ALA A 57 -8.78 -29.57 9.02
N ARG A 58 -8.05 -30.09 8.02
CA ARG A 58 -7.35 -31.40 8.13
C ARG A 58 -6.28 -31.37 9.22
N HIS A 59 -5.59 -30.22 9.38
CA HIS A 59 -4.55 -30.03 10.39
C HIS A 59 -5.09 -29.54 11.73
N MET A 60 -6.34 -29.10 11.78
CA MET A 60 -7.02 -28.55 12.97
C MET A 60 -8.13 -29.48 13.49
N GLN A 61 -7.89 -30.81 13.46
CA GLN A 61 -8.89 -31.79 13.85
C GLN A 61 -9.42 -31.52 15.26
N GLY A 62 -10.74 -31.43 15.39
CA GLY A 62 -11.43 -31.14 16.64
C GLY A 62 -11.49 -29.66 17.05
N LEU A 63 -10.80 -28.76 16.34
CA LEU A 63 -10.84 -27.32 16.63
C LEU A 63 -11.79 -26.57 15.72
N ALA A 64 -11.79 -26.87 14.42
CA ALA A 64 -12.68 -26.25 13.44
C ALA A 64 -12.87 -27.15 12.21
N THR A 65 -14.08 -27.14 11.66
CA THR A 65 -14.42 -27.80 10.40
C THR A 65 -14.20 -26.83 9.22
N ALA A 66 -14.05 -27.38 8.00
CA ALA A 66 -13.95 -26.59 6.77
C ALA A 66 -15.18 -25.67 6.57
N HIS A 67 -16.37 -26.17 6.92
CA HIS A 67 -17.61 -25.39 6.84
C HIS A 67 -17.59 -24.19 7.79
N GLU A 68 -17.18 -24.38 9.03
CA GLU A 68 -17.11 -23.31 10.04
C GLU A 68 -16.10 -22.25 9.66
N LEU A 69 -14.90 -22.62 9.18
CA LEU A 69 -13.90 -21.66 8.70
C LEU A 69 -14.42 -20.85 7.51
N SER A 70 -15.04 -21.54 6.55
CA SER A 70 -15.63 -20.89 5.37
C SER A 70 -16.80 -19.99 5.73
N PHE A 71 -17.66 -20.40 6.66
CA PHE A 71 -18.77 -19.60 7.18
C PHE A 71 -18.25 -18.33 7.85
N THR A 72 -17.30 -18.47 8.77
CA THR A 72 -16.71 -17.36 9.50
C THR A 72 -16.06 -16.35 8.55
N ASN A 73 -15.27 -16.81 7.58
CA ASN A 73 -14.64 -15.92 6.60
C ASN A 73 -15.68 -15.13 5.80
N ARG A 74 -16.74 -15.76 5.32
CA ARG A 74 -17.74 -15.11 4.47
C ARG A 74 -18.71 -14.22 5.22
N ARG A 75 -18.97 -14.50 6.49
CA ARG A 75 -20.03 -13.84 7.27
C ARG A 75 -19.52 -12.92 8.38
N HIS A 76 -18.26 -13.05 8.77
CA HIS A 76 -17.69 -12.31 9.89
C HIS A 76 -16.40 -11.57 9.55
N VAL A 77 -15.88 -11.69 8.32
CA VAL A 77 -14.63 -11.04 7.92
C VAL A 77 -14.86 -10.21 6.67
N SER A 78 -14.53 -8.94 6.74
CA SER A 78 -14.51 -8.02 5.61
C SER A 78 -13.15 -7.34 5.50
N VAL A 79 -12.87 -6.76 4.32
CA VAL A 79 -11.63 -6.00 4.10
C VAL A 79 -11.53 -4.83 5.07
N ALA A 80 -12.60 -4.07 5.26
CA ALA A 80 -12.62 -2.94 6.18
C ALA A 80 -12.33 -3.33 7.64
N GLN A 81 -12.85 -4.48 8.08
CA GLN A 81 -12.58 -5.00 9.42
C GLN A 81 -11.11 -5.45 9.56
N LEU A 82 -10.55 -6.08 8.53
CA LEU A 82 -9.13 -6.45 8.52
C LEU A 82 -8.23 -5.21 8.50
N GLU A 83 -8.57 -4.17 7.74
CA GLU A 83 -7.84 -2.90 7.73
C GLU A 83 -7.84 -2.23 9.12
N ALA A 84 -8.98 -2.25 9.82
CA ALA A 84 -9.06 -1.74 11.18
C ALA A 84 -8.17 -2.54 12.16
N ALA A 85 -8.21 -3.87 12.08
CA ALA A 85 -7.35 -4.75 12.88
C ALA A 85 -5.86 -4.54 12.59
N ILE A 86 -5.49 -4.43 11.32
CA ILE A 86 -4.11 -4.15 10.88
C ILE A 86 -3.64 -2.79 11.40
N LYS A 87 -4.48 -1.76 11.33
CA LYS A 87 -4.17 -0.43 11.88
C LYS A 87 -3.83 -0.48 13.35
N ASP A 88 -4.64 -1.17 14.16
CA ASP A 88 -4.38 -1.29 15.60
C ASP A 88 -3.09 -2.07 15.89
N LEU A 89 -2.80 -3.10 15.08
CA LEU A 89 -1.55 -3.85 15.16
C LEU A 89 -0.34 -2.96 14.82
N ILE A 90 -0.42 -2.14 13.76
CA ILE A 90 0.63 -1.20 13.38
C ILE A 90 0.88 -0.21 14.51
N ASN A 91 -0.17 0.34 15.11
CA ASN A 91 -0.07 1.30 16.20
C ASN A 91 0.53 0.65 17.47
N ALA A 92 0.11 -0.57 17.80
CA ALA A 92 0.68 -1.31 18.92
C ALA A 92 2.18 -1.59 18.71
N TYR A 93 2.57 -1.99 17.50
CA TYR A 93 3.96 -2.21 17.13
C TYR A 93 4.79 -0.92 17.20
N HIS A 94 4.24 0.20 16.73
CA HIS A 94 4.91 1.51 16.76
C HIS A 94 5.24 1.98 18.19
N ARG A 95 4.45 1.57 19.18
CA ARG A 95 4.67 1.90 20.60
C ARG A 95 5.80 1.09 21.24
N CYS A 96 6.20 -0.04 20.64
CA CYS A 96 7.33 -0.83 21.12
C CYS A 96 8.65 -0.07 20.93
N ASP A 97 9.64 -0.33 21.80
CA ASP A 97 10.94 0.35 21.73
C ASP A 97 11.87 -0.25 20.68
N LEU A 98 11.80 -1.56 20.46
CA LEU A 98 12.67 -2.25 19.51
C LEU A 98 12.58 -1.70 18.07
N PRO A 99 11.42 -1.44 17.48
CA PRO A 99 11.32 -0.85 16.14
C PRO A 99 11.99 0.52 16.01
N LYS A 100 12.05 1.30 17.08
CA LYS A 100 12.65 2.63 17.10
C LYS A 100 14.17 2.60 16.90
N VAL A 101 14.81 1.43 17.11
CA VAL A 101 16.23 1.22 16.84
C VAL A 101 16.53 1.23 15.33
N TRP A 102 15.57 0.82 14.51
CA TRP A 102 15.74 0.73 13.07
C TRP A 102 15.35 2.01 12.34
N GLY A 103 14.33 2.71 12.82
CA GLY A 103 13.83 3.92 12.18
C GLY A 103 12.85 4.69 13.05
N SER A 104 12.45 5.84 12.53
CA SER A 104 11.52 6.76 13.21
C SER A 104 10.08 6.69 12.67
N GLY A 105 9.83 5.93 11.61
CA GLY A 105 8.59 5.96 10.86
C GLY A 105 8.49 7.13 9.86
N ALA A 106 9.56 7.90 9.66
CA ALA A 106 9.55 9.06 8.77
C ALA A 106 9.73 8.70 7.29
N SER A 107 10.24 7.52 7.01
CA SER A 107 10.50 7.01 5.65
C SER A 107 9.77 5.70 5.40
N VAL A 108 9.35 5.51 4.16
CA VAL A 108 8.69 4.29 3.69
C VAL A 108 9.25 3.86 2.34
N ALA A 109 9.40 2.54 2.16
CA ALA A 109 9.69 1.94 0.86
C ALA A 109 8.39 1.41 0.24
N ALA A 110 8.13 1.78 -1.01
CA ALA A 110 6.96 1.34 -1.77
C ALA A 110 7.41 0.42 -2.91
N ASP A 111 6.94 -0.83 -2.90
CA ASP A 111 7.30 -1.83 -3.90
C ASP A 111 6.21 -2.90 -4.03
N GLY A 112 6.18 -3.56 -5.19
CA GLY A 112 5.23 -4.59 -5.53
C GLY A 112 5.84 -5.99 -5.62
N THR A 113 5.16 -6.98 -5.05
CA THR A 113 5.50 -8.39 -5.18
C THR A 113 4.44 -9.10 -6.00
N LYS A 114 4.86 -9.79 -7.08
CA LYS A 114 3.95 -10.59 -7.90
C LYS A 114 3.51 -11.86 -7.18
N TYR A 115 2.22 -12.15 -7.31
CA TYR A 115 1.62 -13.41 -6.92
C TYR A 115 0.99 -14.08 -8.13
N ASP A 116 1.25 -15.37 -8.31
CA ASP A 116 0.59 -16.17 -9.33
C ASP A 116 -0.84 -16.48 -8.86
N LEU A 117 -1.80 -16.30 -9.76
CA LEU A 117 -3.21 -16.58 -9.52
C LEU A 117 -3.73 -17.57 -10.54
N ALA A 118 -4.79 -18.29 -10.18
CA ALA A 118 -5.49 -19.13 -11.13
C ALA A 118 -6.12 -18.27 -12.26
N GLU A 119 -6.08 -18.79 -13.48
CA GLU A 119 -6.56 -18.12 -14.69
C GLU A 119 -7.99 -17.58 -14.58
N ASN A 120 -8.85 -18.34 -13.90
CA ASN A 120 -10.26 -18.00 -13.71
C ASN A 120 -10.54 -17.13 -12.47
N SER A 121 -9.50 -16.62 -11.80
CA SER A 121 -9.68 -15.63 -10.73
C SER A 121 -10.08 -14.27 -11.31
N LEU A 122 -11.10 -13.64 -10.73
CA LEU A 122 -11.54 -12.29 -11.13
C LEU A 122 -10.49 -11.20 -10.91
N LEU A 123 -9.48 -11.47 -10.07
CA LEU A 123 -8.39 -10.55 -9.76
C LEU A 123 -7.13 -10.82 -10.61
N ALA A 124 -7.13 -11.90 -11.41
CA ALA A 124 -6.00 -12.27 -12.22
C ALA A 124 -6.01 -11.54 -13.56
N GLU A 125 -4.86 -11.00 -13.95
CA GLU A 125 -4.60 -10.53 -15.31
C GLU A 125 -3.38 -11.24 -15.87
N TYR A 126 -3.40 -11.50 -17.18
CA TYR A 126 -2.23 -12.02 -17.87
C TYR A 126 -1.21 -10.91 -18.11
N SER A 127 0.03 -11.15 -17.73
CA SER A 127 1.11 -10.21 -17.97
C SER A 127 2.24 -10.88 -18.78
N ILE A 128 2.53 -10.33 -19.94
CA ILE A 128 3.66 -10.78 -20.77
C ILE A 128 4.98 -10.62 -20.01
N ARG A 129 5.13 -9.52 -19.24
CA ARG A 129 6.34 -9.26 -18.44
C ARG A 129 6.61 -10.36 -17.42
N TYR A 130 5.56 -10.92 -16.85
CA TYR A 130 5.64 -11.93 -15.79
C TYR A 130 5.37 -13.36 -16.29
N GLY A 131 5.00 -13.52 -17.55
CA GLY A 131 4.83 -14.82 -18.19
C GLY A 131 3.63 -15.65 -17.71
N GLY A 132 2.57 -15.00 -17.17
CA GLY A 132 1.40 -15.72 -16.67
C GLY A 132 0.34 -14.83 -16.04
N TYR A 133 -0.70 -15.49 -15.53
CA TYR A 133 -1.77 -14.85 -14.76
C TYR A 133 -1.31 -14.55 -13.33
N GLY A 134 -1.66 -13.39 -12.83
CA GLY A 134 -1.32 -13.01 -11.48
C GLY A 134 -1.86 -11.64 -11.08
N GLY A 135 -1.42 -11.20 -9.91
CA GLY A 135 -1.62 -9.87 -9.38
C GLY A 135 -0.39 -9.43 -8.62
N ILE A 136 -0.36 -8.18 -8.26
CA ILE A 136 0.74 -7.57 -7.50
C ILE A 136 0.21 -7.16 -6.13
N ALA A 137 0.81 -7.67 -5.07
CA ALA A 137 0.63 -7.12 -3.74
C ALA A 137 1.62 -5.96 -3.57
N TYR A 138 1.09 -4.75 -3.56
CA TYR A 138 1.85 -3.52 -3.43
C TYR A 138 1.89 -3.09 -1.97
N TYR A 139 3.08 -2.95 -1.42
CA TYR A 139 3.29 -2.65 -0.02
C TYR A 139 4.00 -1.32 0.19
N HIS A 140 3.65 -0.64 1.27
CA HIS A 140 4.42 0.46 1.82
C HIS A 140 4.99 0.02 3.17
N VAL A 141 6.30 -0.21 3.22
CA VAL A 141 6.99 -0.70 4.41
C VAL A 141 7.76 0.45 5.05
N ALA A 142 7.42 0.79 6.30
CA ALA A 142 8.10 1.84 7.05
C ALA A 142 9.54 1.43 7.41
N ASP A 143 10.40 2.41 7.68
CA ASP A 143 11.78 2.23 8.15
C ASP A 143 11.87 1.49 9.49
N THR A 144 10.76 1.36 10.20
CA THR A 144 10.59 0.53 11.40
C THR A 144 10.26 -0.93 11.09
N TYR A 145 10.35 -1.36 9.82
CA TYR A 145 10.10 -2.73 9.34
C TYR A 145 8.66 -3.24 9.52
N ILE A 146 7.68 -2.38 9.41
CA ILE A 146 6.27 -2.77 9.35
C ILE A 146 5.60 -2.24 8.09
N ALA A 147 4.77 -3.07 7.43
CA ALA A 147 3.94 -2.63 6.33
C ALA A 147 2.77 -1.79 6.88
N ILE A 148 2.74 -0.51 6.52
CA ILE A 148 1.69 0.43 6.94
C ILE A 148 0.52 0.51 5.97
N PHE A 149 0.71 0.03 4.76
CA PHE A 149 -0.32 -0.06 3.73
C PHE A 149 -0.03 -1.23 2.80
N SER A 150 -1.07 -1.93 2.39
CA SER A 150 -1.02 -2.97 1.37
C SER A 150 -2.20 -2.84 0.42
N HIS A 151 -1.96 -3.07 -0.86
CA HIS A 151 -3.00 -3.04 -1.87
C HIS A 151 -2.75 -4.12 -2.92
N PHE A 152 -3.80 -4.84 -3.31
CA PHE A 152 -3.69 -5.83 -4.37
C PHE A 152 -4.12 -5.19 -5.69
N ILE A 153 -3.23 -5.23 -6.69
CA ILE A 153 -3.44 -4.61 -8.00
C ILE A 153 -3.23 -5.63 -9.13
N PRO A 154 -3.92 -5.48 -10.26
CA PRO A 154 -3.69 -6.32 -11.45
C PRO A 154 -2.27 -6.13 -12.01
N CYS A 155 -1.69 -7.20 -12.58
CA CYS A 155 -0.33 -7.18 -13.14
C CYS A 155 -0.11 -6.21 -14.31
N GLY A 156 -1.16 -5.81 -15.01
CA GLY A 156 -1.08 -4.90 -16.16
C GLY A 156 -1.09 -3.42 -15.78
N VAL A 157 -1.26 -3.09 -14.52
CA VAL A 157 -1.35 -1.70 -14.07
C VAL A 157 0.03 -1.10 -13.82
N TRP A 158 0.20 0.16 -14.17
CA TRP A 158 1.40 0.92 -13.86
C TRP A 158 1.47 1.21 -12.35
N GLU A 159 2.42 0.57 -11.66
CA GLU A 159 2.53 0.57 -10.20
C GLU A 159 2.81 1.96 -9.61
N ALA A 160 3.48 2.85 -10.38
CA ALA A 160 3.81 4.20 -9.90
C ALA A 160 2.62 5.03 -9.41
N ILE A 161 1.42 4.74 -9.91
CA ILE A 161 0.20 5.44 -9.47
C ILE A 161 -0.17 5.17 -8.01
N TYR A 162 0.29 4.03 -7.46
CA TYR A 162 0.01 3.62 -6.09
C TYR A 162 1.04 4.10 -5.07
N ILE A 163 2.19 4.66 -5.53
CA ILE A 163 3.26 5.16 -4.65
C ILE A 163 2.71 6.19 -3.64
N LEU A 164 1.89 7.12 -4.11
CA LEU A 164 1.31 8.17 -3.27
C LEU A 164 0.03 7.71 -2.57
N GLU A 165 -0.72 6.82 -3.20
CA GLU A 165 -2.01 6.33 -2.70
C GLU A 165 -1.88 5.69 -1.31
N GLY A 166 -0.81 4.92 -1.08
CA GLY A 166 -0.57 4.27 0.19
C GLY A 166 -0.37 5.24 1.36
N LEU A 167 0.32 6.38 1.12
CA LEU A 167 0.48 7.39 2.16
C LEU A 167 -0.83 8.14 2.43
N LEU A 168 -1.59 8.44 1.37
CA LEU A 168 -2.84 9.17 1.49
C LEU A 168 -3.94 8.35 2.18
N LYS A 169 -3.91 7.03 2.03
CA LYS A 169 -4.85 6.10 2.67
C LYS A 169 -4.38 5.58 4.03
N ASN A 170 -3.15 5.84 4.39
CA ASN A 170 -2.61 5.42 5.68
C ASN A 170 -3.32 6.14 6.83
N THR A 171 -3.93 5.37 7.71
CA THR A 171 -4.65 5.87 8.89
C THR A 171 -3.95 5.51 10.21
N SER A 172 -2.75 4.90 10.15
CA SER A 172 -1.97 4.53 11.32
C SER A 172 -1.28 5.74 11.97
N GLU A 173 -0.70 5.54 13.16
CA GLU A 173 0.10 6.55 13.87
C GLU A 173 1.45 6.82 13.18
N ILE A 174 1.92 5.92 12.33
CA ILE A 174 3.15 6.10 11.53
C ILE A 174 2.82 6.97 10.32
N GLN A 175 3.36 8.18 10.26
CA GLN A 175 3.08 9.18 9.23
C GLN A 175 4.36 9.56 8.46
N PRO A 176 4.80 8.75 7.49
CA PRO A 176 6.02 9.02 6.74
C PRO A 176 5.84 10.23 5.82
N THR A 177 6.90 11.02 5.73
CA THR A 177 6.99 12.19 4.82
C THR A 177 7.83 11.89 3.58
N THR A 178 8.61 10.80 3.61
CA THR A 178 9.53 10.40 2.53
C THR A 178 9.14 9.02 2.01
N VAL A 179 9.03 8.91 0.69
CA VAL A 179 8.76 7.65 -0.02
C VAL A 179 9.93 7.28 -0.90
N HIS A 180 10.48 6.11 -0.69
CA HIS A 180 11.42 5.46 -1.60
C HIS A 180 10.66 4.51 -2.52
N ALA A 181 10.93 4.57 -3.82
CA ALA A 181 10.29 3.72 -4.81
C ALA A 181 11.30 3.15 -5.80
N ASP A 182 10.88 2.17 -6.57
CA ASP A 182 11.64 1.63 -7.69
C ASP A 182 11.73 2.62 -8.86
N THR A 183 12.26 2.15 -10.00
CA THR A 183 12.42 2.96 -11.21
C THR A 183 11.10 3.37 -11.86
N GLN A 184 9.99 2.77 -11.52
CA GLN A 184 8.67 3.17 -12.00
C GLN A 184 8.23 4.52 -11.42
N GLY A 185 8.72 4.86 -10.23
CA GLY A 185 8.50 6.17 -9.60
C GLY A 185 9.20 7.33 -10.31
N GLN A 186 10.10 7.07 -11.27
CA GLN A 186 10.76 8.09 -12.08
C GLN A 186 9.79 8.66 -13.14
N SER A 187 8.79 9.39 -12.70
CA SER A 187 7.74 9.95 -13.55
C SER A 187 7.45 11.39 -13.16
N THR A 188 7.49 12.29 -14.15
CA THR A 188 7.24 13.73 -13.93
C THR A 188 5.89 14.01 -13.25
N PRO A 189 4.76 13.42 -13.67
CA PRO A 189 3.49 13.62 -12.99
C PRO A 189 3.50 13.13 -11.53
N VAL A 190 4.20 12.02 -11.24
CA VAL A 190 4.30 11.51 -9.86
C VAL A 190 5.13 12.44 -8.99
N PHE A 191 6.25 12.97 -9.51
CA PHE A 191 7.04 13.98 -8.81
C PHE A 191 6.25 15.26 -8.54
N GLY A 192 5.54 15.77 -9.55
CA GLY A 192 4.74 16.99 -9.42
C GLY A 192 3.64 16.85 -8.37
N LEU A 193 2.90 15.74 -8.43
CA LEU A 193 1.84 15.47 -7.46
C LEU A 193 2.39 15.24 -6.04
N ALA A 194 3.50 14.50 -5.90
CA ALA A 194 4.16 14.31 -4.61
C ALA A 194 4.54 15.66 -3.98
N HIS A 195 5.13 16.55 -4.77
CA HIS A 195 5.51 17.89 -4.32
C HIS A 195 4.30 18.72 -3.85
N LEU A 196 3.21 18.73 -4.63
CA LEU A 196 1.98 19.43 -4.26
C LEU A 196 1.33 18.89 -2.98
N LEU A 197 1.51 17.61 -2.69
CA LEU A 197 1.00 16.95 -1.48
C LEU A 197 1.96 17.05 -0.29
N GLY A 198 3.14 17.60 -0.47
CA GLY A 198 4.17 17.72 0.57
C GLY A 198 4.93 16.44 0.86
N ILE A 199 4.89 15.48 -0.07
CA ILE A 199 5.57 14.17 0.03
C ILE A 199 6.93 14.25 -0.67
N LYS A 200 7.99 13.84 0.00
CA LYS A 200 9.34 13.70 -0.58
C LYS A 200 9.44 12.37 -1.31
N LEU A 201 9.37 12.39 -2.64
CA LEU A 201 9.52 11.21 -3.47
C LEU A 201 10.98 10.99 -3.83
N MET A 202 11.51 9.81 -3.50
CA MET A 202 12.89 9.39 -3.76
C MET A 202 12.91 8.06 -4.54
N PRO A 203 12.59 8.07 -5.84
CA PRO A 203 12.62 6.85 -6.64
C PRO A 203 14.06 6.53 -7.04
N ARG A 204 14.31 5.27 -7.32
CA ARG A 204 15.54 4.85 -7.99
C ARG A 204 15.56 5.39 -9.41
N ILE A 205 16.61 6.13 -9.79
CA ILE A 205 16.78 6.66 -11.13
C ILE A 205 17.64 5.68 -11.95
N ARG A 206 17.09 5.22 -13.06
CA ARG A 206 17.74 4.24 -13.93
C ARG A 206 18.44 4.88 -15.14
N ASN A 207 17.74 5.78 -15.84
CA ASN A 207 18.20 6.36 -17.10
C ASN A 207 18.61 7.82 -16.88
N TRP A 208 19.85 8.04 -16.47
CA TRP A 208 20.38 9.40 -16.26
C TRP A 208 20.35 10.28 -17.51
N LYS A 209 20.51 9.70 -18.70
CA LYS A 209 20.49 10.42 -19.96
C LYS A 209 19.15 11.06 -20.29
N ASP A 210 18.06 10.49 -19.76
CA ASP A 210 16.70 10.96 -19.99
C ASP A 210 16.23 11.92 -18.90
N LEU A 211 17.03 12.06 -17.83
CA LEU A 211 16.70 12.92 -16.71
C LEU A 211 17.07 14.36 -17.04
N ARG A 212 16.10 15.24 -16.95
CA ARG A 212 16.29 16.69 -17.13
C ARG A 212 15.96 17.42 -15.84
N PHE A 213 16.90 18.25 -15.37
CA PHE A 213 16.68 19.16 -14.27
C PHE A 213 16.46 20.56 -14.80
N PHE A 214 15.55 21.27 -14.17
CA PHE A 214 15.23 22.65 -14.49
C PHE A 214 15.75 23.57 -13.41
N ARG A 215 16.43 24.65 -13.79
CA ARG A 215 16.89 25.68 -12.85
C ARG A 215 15.74 26.57 -12.43
N PRO A 216 15.73 27.10 -11.22
CA PRO A 216 14.71 28.07 -10.79
C PRO A 216 14.84 29.42 -11.53
N SER A 217 16.04 29.77 -11.97
CA SER A 217 16.31 30.97 -12.80
C SER A 217 17.53 30.71 -13.68
N LYS A 218 17.71 31.53 -14.72
CA LYS A 218 18.88 31.46 -15.63
C LYS A 218 20.20 31.72 -14.91
N ASP A 219 20.16 32.52 -13.84
CA ASP A 219 21.35 32.91 -13.08
C ASP A 219 21.73 31.93 -11.98
N ALA A 220 20.85 30.95 -11.68
CA ALA A 220 21.11 29.92 -10.68
C ALA A 220 22.24 29.02 -11.17
N LYS A 221 23.32 28.92 -10.39
CA LYS A 221 24.48 28.05 -10.65
C LYS A 221 24.73 27.13 -9.47
N TYR A 222 25.06 25.88 -9.77
CA TYR A 222 25.34 24.85 -8.77
C TYR A 222 26.76 24.35 -8.90
N ARG A 223 27.54 24.40 -7.82
CA ARG A 223 28.97 24.10 -7.80
C ARG A 223 29.31 22.71 -8.35
N HIS A 224 28.52 21.68 -8.03
CA HIS A 224 28.85 20.28 -8.31
C HIS A 224 27.90 19.58 -9.27
N ILE A 225 26.69 20.10 -9.46
CA ILE A 225 25.62 19.46 -10.21
C ILE A 225 25.12 20.31 -11.38
N ASP A 226 25.80 21.38 -11.69
CA ASP A 226 25.36 22.37 -12.70
C ASP A 226 25.11 21.73 -14.08
N ALA A 227 25.94 20.77 -14.47
CA ALA A 227 25.83 20.04 -15.74
C ALA A 227 24.56 19.18 -15.87
N LEU A 228 23.86 18.89 -14.77
CA LEU A 228 22.61 18.13 -14.79
C LEU A 228 21.40 18.98 -15.18
N PHE A 229 21.53 20.29 -15.14
CA PHE A 229 20.44 21.22 -15.45
C PHE A 229 20.50 21.62 -16.93
N SER A 230 19.44 21.29 -17.66
CA SER A 230 19.35 21.54 -19.11
C SER A 230 18.47 22.73 -19.46
N ASP A 231 17.61 23.18 -18.54
CA ASP A 231 16.60 24.20 -18.83
C ASP A 231 16.23 25.00 -17.57
N THR A 232 15.31 25.93 -17.72
CA THR A 232 14.80 26.79 -16.64
C THR A 232 13.32 26.52 -16.43
N ILE A 233 12.87 26.56 -15.16
CA ILE A 233 11.46 26.41 -14.81
C ILE A 233 10.65 27.53 -15.48
N ASP A 234 9.59 27.19 -16.18
CA ASP A 234 8.59 28.12 -16.68
C ASP A 234 7.61 28.48 -15.55
N TRP A 235 7.98 29.51 -14.78
CA TRP A 235 7.15 30.00 -13.68
C TRP A 235 5.84 30.60 -14.14
N GLN A 236 5.80 31.18 -15.36
CA GLN A 236 4.57 31.74 -15.89
C GLN A 236 3.54 30.63 -16.16
N LEU A 237 3.97 29.53 -16.77
CA LEU A 237 3.10 28.37 -16.99
C LEU A 237 2.53 27.82 -15.66
N ILE A 238 3.39 27.68 -14.64
CA ILE A 238 2.96 27.23 -13.31
C ILE A 238 1.95 28.22 -12.71
N GLN A 239 2.21 29.51 -12.81
CA GLN A 239 1.34 30.55 -12.26
C GLN A 239 -0.03 30.59 -12.95
N ASP A 240 -0.07 30.44 -14.26
CA ASP A 240 -1.30 30.44 -15.06
C ASP A 240 -2.20 29.24 -14.71
N HIS A 241 -1.60 28.09 -14.35
CA HIS A 241 -2.32 26.88 -13.98
C HIS A 241 -2.40 26.62 -12.47
N TRP A 242 -1.90 27.55 -11.64
CA TRP A 242 -1.86 27.36 -10.20
C TRP A 242 -3.21 27.06 -9.55
N PRO A 243 -4.32 27.75 -9.93
CA PRO A 243 -5.64 27.44 -9.39
C PRO A 243 -6.07 25.98 -9.65
N ASP A 244 -5.80 25.47 -10.86
CA ASP A 244 -6.14 24.11 -11.26
C ASP A 244 -5.32 23.08 -10.50
N LEU A 245 -4.00 23.32 -10.35
CA LEU A 245 -3.10 22.46 -9.58
C LEU A 245 -3.53 22.39 -8.11
N LEU A 246 -3.87 23.54 -7.52
CA LEU A 246 -4.34 23.62 -6.14
C LEU A 246 -5.69 22.89 -5.97
N GLN A 247 -6.63 23.07 -6.91
CA GLN A 247 -7.91 22.38 -6.90
C GLN A 247 -7.73 20.86 -6.94
N VAL A 248 -6.81 20.36 -7.76
CA VAL A 248 -6.47 18.93 -7.82
C VAL A 248 -5.93 18.43 -6.48
N ALA A 249 -4.96 19.13 -5.89
CA ALA A 249 -4.37 18.74 -4.61
C ALA A 249 -5.42 18.74 -3.48
N LEU A 250 -6.29 19.74 -3.42
CA LEU A 250 -7.37 19.83 -2.44
C LEU A 250 -8.41 18.71 -2.64
N SER A 251 -8.75 18.40 -3.89
CA SER A 251 -9.71 17.33 -4.22
C SER A 251 -9.18 15.96 -3.79
N ILE A 252 -7.88 15.72 -3.95
CA ILE A 252 -7.24 14.48 -3.47
C ILE A 252 -7.24 14.43 -1.94
N LYS A 253 -6.86 15.52 -1.27
CA LYS A 253 -6.87 15.59 0.21
C LYS A 253 -8.28 15.43 0.79
N ALA A 254 -9.29 15.94 0.10
CA ALA A 254 -10.69 15.77 0.48
C ALA A 254 -11.26 14.37 0.13
N GLY A 255 -10.50 13.51 -0.55
CA GLY A 255 -10.93 12.17 -0.95
C GLY A 255 -11.95 12.13 -2.08
N THR A 256 -12.22 13.26 -2.77
CA THR A 256 -13.16 13.33 -3.89
C THR A 256 -12.58 12.79 -5.19
N ILE A 257 -11.26 12.78 -5.32
CA ILE A 257 -10.51 12.20 -6.44
C ILE A 257 -9.40 11.31 -5.87
N SER A 258 -9.27 10.09 -6.40
CA SER A 258 -8.14 9.21 -6.08
C SER A 258 -6.88 9.67 -6.83
N SER A 259 -5.75 9.72 -6.12
CA SER A 259 -4.44 10.00 -6.72
C SER A 259 -4.08 8.99 -7.81
N ALA A 260 -4.41 7.73 -7.63
CA ALA A 260 -4.19 6.67 -8.61
C ALA A 260 -4.99 6.90 -9.90
N GLN A 261 -6.27 7.30 -9.81
CA GLN A 261 -7.08 7.61 -10.99
C GLN A 261 -6.53 8.80 -11.77
N LEU A 262 -6.11 9.85 -11.06
CA LEU A 262 -5.50 11.03 -11.67
C LEU A 262 -4.21 10.65 -12.41
N LEU A 263 -3.27 10.02 -11.72
CA LEU A 263 -1.97 9.65 -12.29
C LEU A 263 -2.11 8.70 -13.48
N ARG A 264 -3.08 7.77 -13.44
CA ARG A 264 -3.39 6.90 -14.58
C ARG A 264 -3.81 7.71 -15.82
N ARG A 265 -4.57 8.77 -15.64
CA ARG A 265 -4.96 9.67 -16.74
C ARG A 265 -3.80 10.50 -17.25
N LEU A 266 -2.97 11.04 -16.34
CA LEU A 266 -1.80 11.83 -16.70
C LEU A 266 -0.65 11.01 -17.30
N GLY A 267 -0.53 9.73 -16.93
CA GLY A 267 0.45 8.79 -17.48
C GLY A 267 0.16 8.38 -18.93
N SER A 268 -1.05 8.60 -19.43
CA SER A 268 -1.38 8.36 -20.84
C SER A 268 -1.14 9.64 -21.65
N TYR A 269 -0.29 9.52 -22.72
CA TYR A 269 -0.04 10.64 -23.62
C TYR A 269 -1.34 11.08 -24.30
N SER A 270 -1.73 12.32 -24.07
CA SER A 270 -2.88 12.94 -24.74
C SER A 270 -2.58 14.43 -24.95
N ARG A 271 -2.79 14.92 -26.17
CA ARG A 271 -2.75 16.37 -26.46
C ARG A 271 -3.78 17.19 -25.71
N ARG A 272 -4.76 16.54 -25.07
CA ARG A 272 -5.82 17.15 -24.24
C ARG A 272 -5.46 17.21 -22.76
N ASN A 273 -4.42 16.49 -22.32
CA ASN A 273 -3.92 16.59 -20.96
C ASN A 273 -3.08 17.87 -20.86
N ARG A 274 -3.58 18.86 -20.14
CA ARG A 274 -2.94 20.16 -19.96
C ARG A 274 -2.38 20.37 -18.54
N LEU A 275 -2.48 19.36 -17.67
CA LEU A 275 -1.93 19.37 -16.31
C LEU A 275 -0.50 18.86 -16.31
#